data_bdaf69620507efc617481be0541d236f
#
_entry.id   bdaf69620507efc617481be0541d236f
#
_cell.length_a   1.000
_cell.length_b   1.000
_cell.length_c   1.000
_cell.angle_alpha   90.00
_cell.angle_beta   90.00
_cell.angle_gamma   90.00
#
_symmetry.space_group_name_H-M   'P 1'
#
loop_
_entity.id
_entity.type
_entity.pdbx_description
1 polymer ?
#
loop_
_entity_poly.entity_id
_entity_poly.type
_entity_poly.pdbx_seq_one_letter_code
_entity_poly.pdbx_strand_id
1 'polypeptide(L)'
;MLVKAVTIVTAYILGATAFAPSRFDRRSPSPCSGNTPADRSAWCSHSIKTDYTREVPDTGVTREYWLDIVDIIAAPDGVSRPAMAANGTIPGPTLFADWGDTVIVHVKNSLHTSKNGTSIHFHGIRQLFNNQNDGVVSMTQCPTPVNDTITYTWRAMQYGSTWYHSHFGLQAWEGVFGGIVINGPATANYDEDLGPLFLNDWDHATANQRSTVHRTDFLTPPLGTGLINGTNTYGNTGQRLNIRFEANKTYRLRLVNAAIISHFKFMIDNHDMTIIAHDLVPVKPYTVKILDITMGQRYDILVTANQAATARQFWMRSIPLGLCGDPNWKFNDIRAIVHYDDNWTQPSTLPYLYSQLCGDQTMNAVPYIAENVQQPDVSVSETTSFDKIDGIWYWTLKDAPMLIDWHDPTLSKILRHETTFQKNDSVIELPEANKTFYLVIKNPLFVAHPIHLHGHDFFVLGQGVGPYLPGISPLKTKNPPRRDTALLPGSGYLVIGFVTDNPGVWLMHCHIGYHVDMGFSLQIIERANEIPAIINEDELNAGCAAWSSFQKSNNIIQDDSGV
;
A
#
# COMPACT_ATOMS: atom_id res chain seq x y z
N MET A 1 24.82 26.90 -62.16
CA MET A 1 24.17 25.63 -61.85
C MET A 1 24.13 25.48 -60.30
N LEU A 2 23.02 25.93 -59.69
CA LEU A 2 22.84 25.83 -58.24
C LEU A 2 22.05 24.55 -57.94
N VAL A 3 22.65 23.62 -57.22
CA VAL A 3 21.97 22.43 -56.68
C VAL A 3 21.36 22.81 -55.32
N LYS A 4 20.03 22.85 -55.23
CA LYS A 4 19.30 23.00 -53.96
C LYS A 4 19.29 21.62 -53.27
N ALA A 5 19.90 21.55 -52.09
CA ALA A 5 19.73 20.42 -51.18
C ALA A 5 18.35 20.53 -50.50
N VAL A 6 17.50 19.55 -50.69
CA VAL A 6 16.24 19.39 -49.97
C VAL A 6 16.54 18.52 -48.73
N THR A 7 16.47 19.15 -47.57
CA THR A 7 16.54 18.46 -46.27
C THR A 7 15.15 17.91 -45.93
N ILE A 8 14.98 16.59 -45.98
CA ILE A 8 13.74 15.93 -45.52
C ILE A 8 13.87 15.79 -43.99
N VAL A 9 13.09 16.56 -43.27
CA VAL A 9 12.91 16.41 -41.85
C VAL A 9 11.85 15.31 -41.63
N THR A 10 12.31 14.13 -41.27
CA THR A 10 11.40 13.04 -40.86
C THR A 10 10.96 13.31 -39.43
N ALA A 11 9.74 13.83 -39.24
CA ALA A 11 9.11 13.95 -37.95
C ALA A 11 8.70 12.53 -37.47
N TYR A 12 9.38 12.00 -36.47
CA TYR A 12 8.90 10.85 -35.72
C TYR A 12 7.69 11.31 -34.88
N ILE A 13 6.50 11.01 -35.38
CA ILE A 13 5.29 11.05 -34.55
C ILE A 13 5.38 9.84 -33.63
N LEU A 14 5.90 10.03 -32.41
CA LEU A 14 5.69 9.12 -31.30
C LEU A 14 4.19 9.15 -31.00
N GLY A 15 3.46 8.20 -31.53
CA GLY A 15 2.05 8.01 -31.20
C GLY A 15 1.95 7.73 -29.70
N ALA A 16 1.32 8.65 -28.97
CA ALA A 16 0.82 8.36 -27.65
C ALA A 16 -0.15 7.19 -27.80
N THR A 17 0.24 6.00 -27.39
CA THR A 17 -0.66 4.85 -27.30
C THR A 17 -1.70 5.22 -26.26
N ALA A 18 -2.92 5.52 -26.73
CA ALA A 18 -4.07 5.68 -25.86
C ALA A 18 -4.19 4.37 -25.08
N PHE A 19 -3.95 4.42 -23.78
CA PHE A 19 -4.15 3.28 -22.89
C PHE A 19 -5.60 2.82 -23.05
N ALA A 20 -5.79 1.57 -23.44
CA ALA A 20 -7.10 0.94 -23.34
C ALA A 20 -7.53 1.01 -21.86
N PRO A 21 -8.82 1.27 -21.56
CA PRO A 21 -9.27 1.30 -20.17
C PRO A 21 -8.82 0.02 -19.47
N SER A 22 -8.20 0.19 -18.29
CA SER A 22 -7.63 -0.92 -17.53
C SER A 22 -8.72 -1.98 -17.32
N ARG A 23 -8.59 -3.12 -17.96
CA ARG A 23 -9.44 -4.26 -17.69
C ARG A 23 -9.11 -4.74 -16.27
N PHE A 24 -10.15 -5.08 -15.49
CA PHE A 24 -9.93 -5.82 -14.27
C PHE A 24 -9.14 -7.08 -14.59
N ASP A 25 -8.02 -7.26 -13.90
CA ASP A 25 -7.25 -8.48 -13.99
C ASP A 25 -8.05 -9.60 -13.29
N ARG A 26 -8.69 -10.44 -14.06
CA ARG A 26 -9.51 -11.56 -13.58
C ARG A 26 -8.75 -12.85 -13.79
N ARG A 27 -8.50 -13.57 -12.73
CA ARG A 27 -8.04 -14.95 -12.82
C ARG A 27 -9.23 -15.89 -12.96
N SER A 28 -9.04 -16.98 -13.71
CA SER A 28 -9.96 -18.12 -13.68
C SER A 28 -10.14 -18.61 -12.23
N PRO A 29 -11.33 -19.10 -11.86
CA PRO A 29 -11.57 -19.62 -10.52
C PRO A 29 -10.46 -20.58 -10.09
N SER A 30 -10.05 -20.48 -8.83
CA SER A 30 -9.08 -21.40 -8.24
C SER A 30 -9.56 -22.84 -8.43
N PRO A 31 -8.66 -23.79 -8.72
CA PRO A 31 -9.01 -25.21 -8.79
C PRO A 31 -9.40 -25.80 -7.44
N CYS A 32 -9.42 -25.00 -6.36
CA CYS A 32 -9.75 -25.48 -5.03
C CYS A 32 -11.21 -25.95 -4.94
N SER A 33 -11.40 -27.24 -4.71
CA SER A 33 -12.73 -27.83 -4.61
C SER A 33 -13.50 -27.25 -3.42
N GLY A 34 -14.82 -27.05 -3.61
CA GLY A 34 -15.73 -26.55 -2.58
C GLY A 34 -15.92 -25.04 -2.56
N ASN A 35 -14.99 -24.23 -3.07
CA ASN A 35 -15.18 -22.78 -3.15
C ASN A 35 -16.02 -22.41 -4.37
N THR A 36 -17.30 -22.14 -4.15
CA THR A 36 -18.29 -21.83 -5.19
C THR A 36 -19.02 -20.52 -4.86
N PRO A 37 -19.76 -19.92 -5.81
CA PRO A 37 -20.61 -18.77 -5.49
C PRO A 37 -21.62 -19.01 -4.35
N ALA A 38 -22.08 -20.25 -4.18
CA ALA A 38 -22.99 -20.63 -3.11
C ALA A 38 -22.32 -20.88 -1.75
N ASP A 39 -21.01 -21.18 -1.77
CA ASP A 39 -20.21 -21.36 -0.54
C ASP A 39 -18.77 -20.88 -0.74
N ARG A 40 -18.53 -19.63 -0.39
CA ARG A 40 -17.19 -19.02 -0.39
C ARG A 40 -16.41 -19.31 0.89
N SER A 41 -17.03 -19.92 1.90
CA SER A 41 -16.37 -20.25 3.16
C SER A 41 -15.46 -21.48 3.07
N ALA A 42 -15.67 -22.36 2.09
CA ALA A 42 -14.86 -23.55 1.84
C ALA A 42 -13.57 -23.22 1.05
N TRP A 43 -12.49 -23.95 1.32
CA TRP A 43 -11.23 -23.86 0.59
C TRP A 43 -10.48 -25.19 0.63
N CYS A 44 -10.73 -26.09 -0.33
CA CYS A 44 -10.18 -27.44 -0.36
C CYS A 44 -10.46 -28.22 0.95
N SER A 45 -9.42 -28.64 1.64
CA SER A 45 -9.49 -29.28 2.97
C SER A 45 -9.63 -28.28 4.13
N HIS A 46 -9.56 -26.98 3.87
CA HIS A 46 -9.63 -25.89 4.84
C HIS A 46 -10.92 -25.08 4.68
N SER A 47 -11.09 -24.10 5.52
CA SER A 47 -12.23 -23.18 5.45
C SER A 47 -11.92 -21.83 6.10
N ILE A 48 -12.87 -20.90 6.06
CA ILE A 48 -12.80 -19.63 6.78
C ILE A 48 -12.63 -19.81 8.31
N LYS A 49 -12.90 -21.00 8.85
CA LYS A 49 -12.72 -21.32 10.28
C LYS A 49 -11.31 -21.80 10.62
N THR A 50 -10.50 -22.10 9.62
CA THR A 50 -9.09 -22.47 9.84
C THR A 50 -8.32 -21.25 10.30
N ASP A 51 -7.61 -21.39 11.40
CA ASP A 51 -6.75 -20.33 11.94
C ASP A 51 -5.48 -20.21 11.09
N TYR A 52 -5.51 -19.27 10.14
CA TYR A 52 -4.41 -19.06 9.18
C TYR A 52 -3.11 -18.56 9.84
N THR A 53 -3.16 -18.12 11.08
CA THR A 53 -1.95 -17.73 11.82
C THR A 53 -1.17 -18.94 12.32
N ARG A 54 -1.79 -20.12 12.36
CA ARG A 54 -1.25 -21.38 12.88
C ARG A 54 -1.18 -22.50 11.86
N GLU A 55 -2.09 -22.48 10.90
CA GLU A 55 -2.22 -23.54 9.89
C GLU A 55 -2.31 -22.93 8.50
N VAL A 56 -1.35 -23.28 7.65
CA VAL A 56 -1.26 -22.81 6.27
C VAL A 56 -1.21 -24.04 5.35
N PRO A 57 -2.04 -24.11 4.30
CA PRO A 57 -1.98 -25.19 3.33
C PRO A 57 -0.58 -25.35 2.75
N ASP A 58 -0.19 -26.57 2.45
CA ASP A 58 0.96 -26.84 1.61
C ASP A 58 0.45 -27.28 0.22
N THR A 59 0.50 -26.34 -0.73
CA THR A 59 0.02 -26.60 -2.10
C THR A 59 1.07 -27.26 -2.97
N GLY A 60 2.35 -27.17 -2.60
CA GLY A 60 3.49 -27.56 -3.44
C GLY A 60 3.59 -26.74 -4.74
N VAL A 61 2.82 -25.65 -4.89
CA VAL A 61 2.76 -24.83 -6.10
C VAL A 61 3.65 -23.60 -5.94
N THR A 62 4.49 -23.37 -6.94
CA THR A 62 5.27 -22.13 -7.08
C THR A 62 4.66 -21.26 -8.18
N ARG A 63 4.45 -19.98 -7.86
CA ARG A 63 4.05 -18.93 -8.80
C ARG A 63 5.25 -18.05 -9.09
N GLU A 64 5.60 -17.88 -10.34
CA GLU A 64 6.76 -17.11 -10.75
C GLU A 64 6.34 -15.93 -11.63
N TYR A 65 6.87 -14.73 -11.32
CA TYR A 65 6.53 -13.47 -11.96
C TYR A 65 7.75 -12.67 -12.32
N TRP A 66 7.64 -11.88 -13.39
CA TRP A 66 8.65 -10.93 -13.83
C TRP A 66 8.07 -9.52 -13.87
N LEU A 67 8.69 -8.61 -13.15
CA LEU A 67 8.38 -7.19 -13.15
C LEU A 67 9.58 -6.43 -13.72
N ASP A 68 9.39 -5.77 -14.85
CA ASP A 68 10.37 -4.87 -15.44
C ASP A 68 9.99 -3.43 -15.07
N ILE A 69 10.82 -2.77 -14.28
CA ILE A 69 10.57 -1.40 -13.82
C ILE A 69 11.16 -0.45 -14.86
N VAL A 70 10.29 0.33 -15.49
CA VAL A 70 10.62 1.12 -16.68
C VAL A 70 10.21 2.59 -16.54
N ASP A 71 10.97 3.50 -17.16
CA ASP A 71 10.55 4.88 -17.39
C ASP A 71 9.50 4.92 -18.50
N ILE A 72 8.41 5.67 -18.29
CA ILE A 72 7.33 5.86 -19.26
C ILE A 72 6.89 7.32 -19.33
N ILE A 73 6.12 7.66 -20.37
CA ILE A 73 5.26 8.84 -20.36
C ILE A 73 3.83 8.35 -20.15
N ALA A 74 3.21 8.73 -19.04
CA ALA A 74 1.85 8.34 -18.69
C ALA A 74 0.86 9.48 -18.87
N ALA A 75 -0.37 9.15 -19.27
CA ALA A 75 -1.48 10.11 -19.40
C ALA A 75 -2.80 9.47 -18.90
N PRO A 76 -2.90 9.05 -17.62
CA PRO A 76 -4.03 8.28 -17.12
C PRO A 76 -5.35 9.08 -17.07
N ASP A 77 -5.26 10.40 -17.02
CA ASP A 77 -6.40 11.35 -17.10
C ASP A 77 -6.41 12.14 -18.43
N GLY A 78 -5.50 11.78 -19.34
CA GLY A 78 -5.32 12.44 -20.63
C GLY A 78 -4.26 13.54 -20.66
N VAL A 79 -3.65 13.87 -19.51
CA VAL A 79 -2.52 14.81 -19.42
C VAL A 79 -1.22 14.03 -19.24
N SER A 80 -0.26 14.25 -20.15
CA SER A 80 1.00 13.50 -20.17
C SER A 80 2.01 14.03 -19.16
N ARG A 81 2.66 13.14 -18.42
CA ARG A 81 3.84 13.44 -17.60
C ARG A 81 4.83 12.26 -17.58
N PRO A 82 6.11 12.50 -17.25
CA PRO A 82 7.02 11.40 -16.90
C PRO A 82 6.47 10.59 -15.72
N ALA A 83 6.68 9.26 -15.78
CA ALA A 83 6.29 8.33 -14.73
C ALA A 83 7.20 7.10 -14.78
N MET A 84 7.11 6.25 -13.76
CA MET A 84 7.74 4.94 -13.74
C MET A 84 6.65 3.88 -13.57
N ALA A 85 6.86 2.69 -14.09
CA ALA A 85 5.82 1.66 -14.03
C ALA A 85 6.41 0.26 -14.02
N ALA A 86 5.69 -0.69 -13.41
CA ALA A 86 5.95 -2.10 -13.56
C ALA A 86 5.35 -2.60 -14.88
N ASN A 87 6.16 -3.19 -15.75
CA ASN A 87 5.76 -3.69 -17.07
C ASN A 87 5.04 -2.63 -17.94
N GLY A 88 5.36 -1.33 -17.74
CA GLY A 88 4.86 -0.24 -18.56
C GLY A 88 3.39 0.16 -18.33
N THR A 89 2.74 -0.29 -17.27
CA THR A 89 1.34 0.03 -16.95
C THR A 89 1.17 0.59 -15.54
N ILE A 90 0.16 1.43 -15.35
CA ILE A 90 -0.26 1.97 -14.05
C ILE A 90 -1.77 1.72 -13.86
N PRO A 91 -2.20 0.89 -12.90
CA PRO A 91 -1.39 -0.01 -12.07
C PRO A 91 -0.59 -1.04 -12.88
N GLY A 92 0.50 -1.54 -12.29
CA GLY A 92 1.26 -2.68 -12.81
C GLY A 92 0.46 -4.00 -12.75
N PRO A 93 1.02 -5.11 -13.28
CA PRO A 93 0.35 -6.41 -13.31
C PRO A 93 -0.06 -6.89 -11.92
N THR A 94 -1.22 -7.54 -11.81
CA THR A 94 -1.64 -8.19 -10.57
C THR A 94 -0.94 -9.53 -10.41
N LEU A 95 -0.36 -9.76 -9.23
CA LEU A 95 0.20 -11.05 -8.83
C LEU A 95 -0.89 -11.91 -8.19
N PHE A 96 -1.08 -13.14 -8.68
CA PHE A 96 -2.09 -14.07 -8.17
C PHE A 96 -1.42 -15.25 -7.49
N ALA A 97 -1.85 -15.59 -6.30
CA ALA A 97 -1.48 -16.82 -5.60
C ALA A 97 -2.71 -17.46 -4.98
N ASP A 98 -2.60 -18.74 -4.63
CA ASP A 98 -3.55 -19.40 -3.77
C ASP A 98 -2.94 -19.50 -2.36
N TRP A 99 -3.76 -19.52 -1.33
CA TRP A 99 -3.32 -19.66 0.05
C TRP A 99 -2.46 -20.91 0.20
N GLY A 100 -1.20 -20.73 0.61
CA GLY A 100 -0.17 -21.76 0.75
C GLY A 100 0.80 -21.89 -0.42
N ASP A 101 0.61 -21.17 -1.54
CA ASP A 101 1.57 -21.15 -2.64
C ASP A 101 2.88 -20.47 -2.23
N THR A 102 3.98 -20.86 -2.88
CA THR A 102 5.23 -20.08 -2.88
C THR A 102 5.18 -19.11 -4.06
N VAL A 103 5.60 -17.87 -3.84
CA VAL A 103 5.64 -16.84 -4.87
C VAL A 103 7.08 -16.38 -5.06
N ILE A 104 7.53 -16.37 -6.30
CA ILE A 104 8.85 -15.86 -6.72
C ILE A 104 8.60 -14.66 -7.64
N VAL A 105 9.23 -13.53 -7.34
CA VAL A 105 9.09 -12.31 -8.14
C VAL A 105 10.48 -11.81 -8.52
N HIS A 106 10.79 -11.86 -9.80
CA HIS A 106 12.01 -11.29 -10.38
C HIS A 106 11.73 -9.84 -10.76
N VAL A 107 12.46 -8.91 -10.18
CA VAL A 107 12.32 -7.47 -10.43
C VAL A 107 13.56 -6.97 -11.15
N LYS A 108 13.40 -6.65 -12.43
CA LYS A 108 14.44 -6.06 -13.25
C LYS A 108 14.35 -4.55 -13.22
N ASN A 109 15.47 -3.88 -13.01
CA ASN A 109 15.56 -2.43 -13.12
C ASN A 109 15.96 -2.01 -14.54
N SER A 110 15.03 -1.43 -15.30
CA SER A 110 15.24 -0.88 -16.65
C SER A 110 15.00 0.65 -16.68
N LEU A 111 15.28 1.37 -15.59
CA LEU A 111 15.14 2.82 -15.45
C LEU A 111 16.31 3.57 -16.11
N HIS A 112 16.45 3.42 -17.42
CA HIS A 112 17.60 3.95 -18.15
C HIS A 112 17.63 5.47 -18.25
N THR A 113 16.46 6.14 -18.23
CA THR A 113 16.32 7.59 -18.36
C THR A 113 16.51 8.28 -17.02
N SER A 114 15.78 7.85 -16.01
CA SER A 114 15.85 8.42 -14.65
C SER A 114 17.11 7.98 -13.90
N LYS A 115 17.69 6.84 -14.26
CA LYS A 115 18.85 6.21 -13.59
C LYS A 115 18.63 5.97 -12.10
N ASN A 116 17.39 5.75 -11.69
CA ASN A 116 17.06 5.45 -10.32
C ASN A 116 17.41 4.00 -9.94
N GLY A 117 17.73 3.78 -8.67
CA GLY A 117 17.62 2.46 -8.06
C GLY A 117 16.16 2.01 -7.99
N THR A 118 15.93 0.78 -7.56
CA THR A 118 14.58 0.29 -7.27
C THR A 118 14.59 -0.79 -6.19
N SER A 119 13.45 -0.98 -5.56
CA SER A 119 13.13 -2.13 -4.70
C SER A 119 11.64 -2.37 -4.77
N ILE A 120 11.16 -3.54 -4.36
CA ILE A 120 9.71 -3.83 -4.27
C ILE A 120 9.39 -4.39 -2.90
N HIS A 121 8.48 -3.72 -2.20
CA HIS A 121 7.85 -4.21 -0.99
C HIS A 121 6.51 -4.88 -1.30
N PHE A 122 6.23 -5.99 -0.62
CA PHE A 122 4.98 -6.74 -0.71
C PHE A 122 4.12 -6.40 0.51
N HIS A 123 3.37 -5.31 0.41
CA HIS A 123 2.68 -4.67 1.52
C HIS A 123 1.75 -5.64 2.26
N GLY A 124 1.94 -5.76 3.58
CA GLY A 124 1.16 -6.61 4.46
C GLY A 124 1.48 -8.11 4.40
N ILE A 125 2.43 -8.56 3.57
CA ILE A 125 2.95 -9.92 3.62
C ILE A 125 3.88 -10.03 4.83
N ARG A 126 3.64 -11.00 5.70
CA ARG A 126 4.39 -11.14 6.97
C ARG A 126 5.87 -11.44 6.79
N GLN A 127 6.32 -11.95 5.65
CA GLN A 127 7.72 -12.36 5.44
C GLN A 127 8.26 -13.18 6.61
N LEU A 128 7.47 -14.14 7.12
CA LEU A 128 7.77 -14.88 8.34
C LEU A 128 9.09 -15.64 8.23
N PHE A 129 10.07 -15.34 9.10
CA PHE A 129 11.47 -15.81 9.03
C PHE A 129 12.13 -15.54 7.66
N ASN A 130 11.76 -14.45 6.98
CA ASN A 130 12.17 -14.17 5.62
C ASN A 130 12.40 -12.65 5.40
N ASN A 131 12.88 -11.95 6.42
CA ASN A 131 12.98 -10.49 6.45
C ASN A 131 13.79 -9.89 5.29
N GLN A 132 14.79 -10.61 4.74
CA GLN A 132 15.58 -10.15 3.58
C GLN A 132 14.70 -9.87 2.35
N ASN A 133 13.55 -10.53 2.22
CA ASN A 133 12.61 -10.37 1.10
C ASN A 133 11.52 -9.29 1.36
N ASP A 134 11.66 -8.45 2.40
CA ASP A 134 10.72 -7.37 2.69
C ASP A 134 10.82 -6.20 1.70
N GLY A 135 11.99 -6.03 1.08
CA GLY A 135 12.18 -5.09 -0.03
C GLY A 135 12.32 -3.63 0.38
N VAL A 136 12.74 -3.35 1.61
CA VAL A 136 12.97 -2.00 2.13
C VAL A 136 14.43 -1.61 1.97
N VAL A 137 14.68 -0.56 1.19
CA VAL A 137 16.02 0.03 1.01
C VAL A 137 16.54 0.54 2.36
N SER A 138 17.86 0.50 2.56
CA SER A 138 18.56 0.92 3.78
C SER A 138 18.24 0.09 5.03
N MET A 139 17.32 -0.87 4.94
CA MET A 139 16.99 -1.78 6.04
C MET A 139 17.28 -3.23 5.70
N THR A 140 16.63 -3.76 4.66
CA THR A 140 16.76 -5.17 4.26
C THR A 140 17.61 -5.37 3.01
N GLN A 141 17.91 -4.30 2.28
CA GLN A 141 18.70 -4.31 1.05
C GLN A 141 19.28 -2.94 0.71
N CYS A 142 20.26 -2.89 -0.19
CA CYS A 142 20.58 -1.69 -0.96
C CYS A 142 19.67 -1.58 -2.20
N PRO A 143 19.52 -0.39 -2.82
CA PRO A 143 18.76 -0.26 -4.07
C PRO A 143 19.31 -1.15 -5.17
N THR A 144 18.45 -1.76 -5.96
CA THR A 144 18.86 -2.52 -7.16
C THR A 144 19.24 -1.56 -8.28
N PRO A 145 20.48 -1.57 -8.82
CA PRO A 145 20.91 -0.64 -9.85
C PRO A 145 20.30 -0.97 -11.22
N VAL A 146 20.39 -0.02 -12.16
CA VAL A 146 19.91 -0.22 -13.54
C VAL A 146 20.64 -1.37 -14.22
N ASN A 147 19.91 -2.18 -14.96
CA ASN A 147 20.26 -3.44 -15.63
C ASN A 147 20.34 -4.67 -14.72
N ASP A 148 20.32 -4.51 -13.41
CA ASP A 148 20.33 -5.64 -12.49
C ASP A 148 18.90 -6.16 -12.22
N THR A 149 18.84 -7.37 -11.68
CA THR A 149 17.60 -8.06 -11.29
C THR A 149 17.75 -8.55 -9.86
N ILE A 150 16.78 -8.23 -9.01
CA ILE A 150 16.63 -8.83 -7.70
C ILE A 150 15.46 -9.82 -7.69
N THR A 151 15.60 -10.89 -6.92
CA THR A 151 14.55 -11.92 -6.79
C THR A 151 14.03 -11.95 -5.37
N TYR A 152 12.73 -11.82 -5.22
CA TYR A 152 12.04 -11.96 -3.94
C TYR A 152 11.27 -13.27 -3.93
N THR A 153 11.33 -13.97 -2.80
CA THR A 153 10.58 -15.21 -2.60
C THR A 153 9.81 -15.12 -1.28
N TRP A 154 8.52 -15.43 -1.33
CA TRP A 154 7.68 -15.45 -0.14
C TRP A 154 6.59 -16.53 -0.24
N ARG A 155 6.08 -16.96 0.91
CA ARG A 155 4.97 -17.90 0.98
C ARG A 155 3.66 -17.16 1.26
N ALA A 156 2.60 -17.52 0.55
CA ALA A 156 1.25 -16.99 0.74
C ALA A 156 0.62 -17.58 2.02
N MET A 157 1.08 -17.13 3.19
CA MET A 157 0.61 -17.64 4.48
C MET A 157 -0.74 -17.08 4.91
N GLN A 158 -1.09 -15.92 4.36
CA GLN A 158 -2.37 -15.21 4.54
C GLN A 158 -3.15 -15.28 3.22
N TYR A 159 -4.42 -14.89 3.24
CA TYR A 159 -5.22 -14.77 2.02
C TYR A 159 -6.08 -13.50 2.05
N GLY A 160 -6.42 -12.98 0.89
CA GLY A 160 -7.16 -11.74 0.74
C GLY A 160 -6.54 -10.82 -0.31
N SER A 161 -6.59 -9.53 -0.05
CA SER A 161 -6.15 -8.48 -0.96
C SER A 161 -5.01 -7.68 -0.39
N THR A 162 -3.96 -7.54 -1.18
CA THR A 162 -2.88 -6.60 -0.87
C THR A 162 -2.29 -6.06 -2.17
N TRP A 163 -1.12 -5.46 -2.12
CA TRP A 163 -0.46 -4.82 -3.24
C TRP A 163 1.05 -4.86 -3.07
N TYR A 164 1.77 -4.68 -4.15
CA TYR A 164 3.19 -4.43 -4.13
C TYR A 164 3.45 -2.99 -4.59
N HIS A 165 4.52 -2.40 -4.10
CA HIS A 165 4.97 -1.09 -4.54
C HIS A 165 6.47 -0.93 -4.32
N SER A 166 7.07 0.00 -5.06
CA SER A 166 8.46 0.35 -4.79
C SER A 166 8.61 0.94 -3.38
N HIS A 167 9.70 0.59 -2.73
CA HIS A 167 10.09 1.16 -1.44
C HIS A 167 11.46 1.83 -1.56
N PHE A 168 11.62 2.61 -2.63
CA PHE A 168 12.78 3.45 -2.91
C PHE A 168 12.30 4.87 -3.16
N GLY A 169 12.45 5.73 -2.16
CA GLY A 169 11.97 7.11 -2.18
C GLY A 169 10.50 7.21 -2.55
N LEU A 170 10.15 8.12 -3.48
CA LEU A 170 8.76 8.34 -3.90
C LEU A 170 8.36 7.53 -5.15
N GLN A 171 9.11 6.51 -5.53
CA GLN A 171 8.93 5.76 -6.78
C GLN A 171 7.58 5.03 -6.87
N ALA A 172 7.00 4.60 -5.73
CA ALA A 172 5.66 4.03 -5.68
C ALA A 172 4.61 4.98 -6.30
N TRP A 173 4.69 6.26 -5.96
CA TRP A 173 3.73 7.28 -6.38
C TRP A 173 4.07 7.93 -7.73
N GLU A 174 5.22 7.59 -8.28
CA GLU A 174 5.51 7.82 -9.70
C GLU A 174 4.82 6.77 -10.59
N GLY A 175 4.33 5.66 -10.02
CA GLY A 175 3.50 4.65 -10.69
C GLY A 175 3.98 3.21 -10.52
N VAL A 176 5.02 2.94 -9.72
CA VAL A 176 5.55 1.58 -9.50
C VAL A 176 4.77 0.87 -8.39
N PHE A 177 3.59 0.38 -8.72
CA PHE A 177 2.73 -0.42 -7.84
C PHE A 177 1.80 -1.32 -8.63
N GLY A 178 1.29 -2.39 -8.01
CA GLY A 178 0.29 -3.27 -8.58
C GLY A 178 -0.35 -4.19 -7.54
N GLY A 179 -1.39 -4.91 -7.91
CA GLY A 179 -2.18 -5.73 -7.00
C GLY A 179 -1.53 -7.06 -6.64
N ILE A 180 -1.89 -7.57 -5.46
CA ILE A 180 -1.66 -8.95 -5.06
C ILE A 180 -3.00 -9.52 -4.60
N VAL A 181 -3.40 -10.65 -5.20
CA VAL A 181 -4.57 -11.41 -4.82
C VAL A 181 -4.14 -12.79 -4.37
N ILE A 182 -4.31 -13.07 -3.10
CA ILE A 182 -4.11 -14.42 -2.56
C ILE A 182 -5.50 -15.03 -2.38
N ASN A 183 -5.84 -16.00 -3.23
CA ASN A 183 -7.14 -16.67 -3.15
C ASN A 183 -7.22 -17.52 -1.88
N GLY A 184 -8.39 -17.52 -1.26
CA GLY A 184 -8.69 -18.24 -0.05
C GLY A 184 -10.19 -18.19 0.24
N PRO A 185 -10.63 -18.69 1.40
CA PRO A 185 -12.03 -18.63 1.79
C PRO A 185 -12.48 -17.19 2.07
N ALA A 186 -13.78 -16.95 2.08
CA ALA A 186 -14.36 -15.65 2.40
C ALA A 186 -15.48 -15.76 3.44
N THR A 187 -15.75 -14.67 4.15
CA THR A 187 -16.76 -14.62 5.23
C THR A 187 -18.18 -14.44 4.72
N ALA A 188 -18.38 -14.16 3.42
CA ALA A 188 -19.68 -14.08 2.78
C ALA A 188 -19.59 -14.49 1.31
N ASN A 189 -20.74 -14.89 0.75
CA ASN A 189 -20.84 -15.37 -0.63
C ASN A 189 -20.92 -14.23 -1.64
N TYR A 190 -20.35 -14.44 -2.82
CA TYR A 190 -20.41 -13.55 -3.98
C TYR A 190 -20.35 -14.34 -5.28
N ASP A 191 -20.89 -13.77 -6.35
CA ASP A 191 -20.94 -14.41 -7.66
C ASP A 191 -19.61 -14.24 -8.41
N GLU A 192 -19.11 -13.00 -8.47
CA GLU A 192 -17.92 -12.64 -9.23
C GLU A 192 -16.92 -11.84 -8.39
N ASP A 193 -15.63 -12.09 -8.60
CA ASP A 193 -14.52 -11.32 -8.05
C ASP A 193 -13.96 -10.43 -9.16
N LEU A 194 -14.01 -9.12 -8.97
CA LEU A 194 -13.53 -8.16 -9.96
C LEU A 194 -12.03 -7.84 -9.81
N GLY A 195 -11.37 -8.40 -8.79
CA GLY A 195 -9.96 -8.13 -8.53
C GLY A 195 -9.70 -6.77 -7.87
N PRO A 196 -8.42 -6.32 -7.88
CA PRO A 196 -8.03 -5.06 -7.26
C PRO A 196 -8.66 -3.84 -7.91
N LEU A 197 -9.09 -2.89 -7.08
CA LEU A 197 -9.58 -1.58 -7.48
C LEU A 197 -8.77 -0.50 -6.74
N PHE A 198 -7.84 0.11 -7.43
CA PHE A 198 -6.96 1.12 -6.88
C PHE A 198 -7.62 2.49 -6.82
N LEU A 199 -7.44 3.16 -5.69
CA LEU A 199 -7.77 4.57 -5.48
C LEU A 199 -6.45 5.32 -5.33
N ASN A 200 -6.20 6.28 -6.20
CA ASN A 200 -4.98 7.09 -6.20
C ASN A 200 -5.32 8.57 -6.27
N ASP A 201 -4.54 9.40 -5.62
CA ASP A 201 -4.35 10.77 -6.08
C ASP A 201 -3.38 10.79 -7.29
N TRP A 202 -3.43 11.86 -8.05
CA TRP A 202 -2.58 12.06 -9.20
C TRP A 202 -2.34 13.55 -9.42
N ASP A 203 -1.12 13.89 -9.80
CA ASP A 203 -0.77 15.25 -10.18
C ASP A 203 -0.03 15.26 -11.51
N HIS A 204 -0.06 16.39 -12.22
CA HIS A 204 0.70 16.55 -13.45
C HIS A 204 2.16 16.92 -13.19
N ALA A 205 2.48 17.42 -11.99
CA ALA A 205 3.83 17.42 -11.44
C ALA A 205 4.15 16.02 -10.89
N THR A 206 5.41 15.62 -10.96
CA THR A 206 5.86 14.34 -10.40
C THR A 206 5.88 14.40 -8.86
N ALA A 207 5.86 13.23 -8.20
CA ALA A 207 5.94 13.16 -6.74
C ALA A 207 7.23 13.81 -6.22
N ASN A 208 8.36 13.59 -6.91
CA ASN A 208 9.64 14.21 -6.56
C ASN A 208 9.62 15.74 -6.69
N GLN A 209 8.98 16.29 -7.75
CA GLN A 209 8.83 17.74 -7.89
C GLN A 209 8.00 18.33 -6.76
N ARG A 210 6.95 17.64 -6.32
CA ARG A 210 6.11 18.07 -5.21
C ARG A 210 6.81 17.93 -3.86
N SER A 211 7.63 16.89 -3.65
CA SER A 211 8.39 16.68 -2.43
C SER A 211 9.30 17.88 -2.13
N THR A 212 9.92 18.47 -3.15
CA THR A 212 10.75 19.69 -2.97
C THR A 212 9.95 20.81 -2.30
N VAL A 213 8.67 20.98 -2.65
CA VAL A 213 7.79 21.98 -2.03
C VAL A 213 7.41 21.56 -0.60
N HIS A 214 7.03 20.29 -0.39
CA HIS A 214 6.66 19.78 0.94
C HIS A 214 7.80 19.92 1.97
N ARG A 215 9.05 19.77 1.54
CA ARG A 215 10.22 19.90 2.42
C ARG A 215 10.52 21.33 2.84
N THR A 216 10.12 22.33 2.07
CA THR A 216 10.46 23.73 2.33
C THR A 216 9.28 24.56 2.82
N ASP A 217 8.09 24.27 2.33
CA ASP A 217 6.88 25.05 2.56
C ASP A 217 5.85 24.26 3.40
N PHE A 218 5.31 24.93 4.41
CA PHE A 218 4.25 24.34 5.25
C PHE A 218 2.92 24.14 4.52
N LEU A 219 2.61 25.03 3.58
CA LEU A 219 1.40 24.95 2.77
C LEU A 219 1.75 24.53 1.35
N THR A 220 1.20 23.40 0.94
CA THR A 220 1.42 22.82 -0.38
C THR A 220 0.28 23.15 -1.34
N PRO A 221 0.57 23.30 -2.64
CA PRO A 221 -0.49 23.50 -3.64
C PRO A 221 -1.45 22.29 -3.66
N PRO A 222 -2.75 22.49 -3.95
CA PRO A 222 -3.68 21.37 -4.14
C PRO A 222 -3.21 20.41 -5.24
N LEU A 223 -3.52 19.12 -5.05
CA LEU A 223 -3.30 18.08 -6.07
C LEU A 223 -4.19 18.33 -7.30
N GLY A 224 -3.72 17.95 -8.48
CA GLY A 224 -4.43 18.17 -9.74
C GLY A 224 -5.70 17.35 -9.87
N THR A 225 -5.65 16.05 -9.54
CA THR A 225 -6.73 15.09 -9.76
C THR A 225 -6.52 13.81 -8.92
N GLY A 226 -7.21 12.73 -9.29
CA GLY A 226 -7.04 11.37 -8.78
C GLY A 226 -7.61 10.36 -9.76
N LEU A 227 -7.31 9.10 -9.52
CA LEU A 227 -7.60 7.99 -10.43
C LEU A 227 -8.39 6.90 -9.70
N ILE A 228 -9.27 6.23 -10.43
CA ILE A 228 -9.84 4.95 -10.03
C ILE A 228 -9.31 3.89 -11.00
N ASN A 229 -8.57 2.94 -10.48
CA ASN A 229 -7.91 1.88 -11.24
C ASN A 229 -7.09 2.42 -12.43
N GLY A 230 -6.29 3.45 -12.18
CA GLY A 230 -5.37 4.04 -13.15
C GLY A 230 -6.01 4.95 -14.19
N THR A 231 -7.28 5.34 -14.06
CA THR A 231 -7.96 6.20 -15.04
C THR A 231 -8.83 7.28 -14.39
N ASN A 232 -8.96 8.41 -15.07
CA ASN A 232 -9.94 9.46 -14.84
C ASN A 232 -10.04 10.36 -16.07
N THR A 233 -10.81 11.45 -15.97
CA THR A 233 -10.85 12.54 -16.97
C THR A 233 -10.29 13.83 -16.37
N TYR A 234 -9.61 14.62 -17.22
CA TYR A 234 -9.20 15.98 -16.88
C TYR A 234 -9.56 16.92 -18.03
N GLY A 235 -10.41 17.92 -17.74
CA GLY A 235 -11.01 18.73 -18.81
C GLY A 235 -11.81 17.87 -19.80
N ASN A 236 -11.41 17.92 -21.06
CA ASN A 236 -12.04 17.14 -22.14
C ASN A 236 -11.21 15.92 -22.56
N THR A 237 -10.23 15.52 -21.76
CA THR A 237 -9.30 14.43 -22.05
C THR A 237 -9.44 13.29 -21.04
N GLY A 238 -8.77 12.17 -21.30
CA GLY A 238 -8.84 10.99 -20.47
C GLY A 238 -10.15 10.21 -20.61
N GLN A 239 -10.26 9.15 -19.82
CA GLN A 239 -11.43 8.26 -19.83
C GLN A 239 -11.72 7.77 -18.41
N ARG A 240 -13.00 7.60 -18.09
CA ARG A 240 -13.43 7.01 -16.81
C ARG A 240 -13.48 5.50 -16.91
N LEU A 241 -13.08 4.84 -15.84
CA LEU A 241 -13.38 3.43 -15.66
C LEU A 241 -14.91 3.22 -15.74
N ASN A 242 -15.33 2.19 -16.46
CA ASN A 242 -16.72 1.75 -16.45
C ASN A 242 -16.79 0.25 -16.13
N ILE A 243 -17.76 -0.13 -15.32
CA ILE A 243 -17.94 -1.48 -14.80
C ILE A 243 -19.37 -1.91 -15.06
N ARG A 244 -19.53 -3.03 -15.75
CA ARG A 244 -20.85 -3.61 -15.94
C ARG A 244 -21.21 -4.52 -14.77
N PHE A 245 -22.38 -4.28 -14.19
CA PHE A 245 -23.03 -5.14 -13.21
C PHE A 245 -24.25 -5.83 -13.85
N GLU A 246 -24.35 -7.12 -13.66
CA GLU A 246 -25.57 -7.86 -14.00
C GLU A 246 -26.54 -7.81 -12.82
N ALA A 247 -27.79 -7.46 -13.08
CA ALA A 247 -28.80 -7.30 -12.03
C ALA A 247 -28.91 -8.56 -11.16
N ASN A 248 -28.99 -8.35 -9.85
CA ASN A 248 -29.05 -9.34 -8.78
C ASN A 248 -27.79 -10.18 -8.54
N LYS A 249 -26.70 -9.96 -9.26
CA LYS A 249 -25.41 -10.54 -8.89
C LYS A 249 -24.73 -9.74 -7.78
N THR A 250 -23.94 -10.43 -6.98
CA THR A 250 -23.07 -9.85 -5.94
C THR A 250 -21.61 -9.91 -6.40
N TYR A 251 -20.95 -8.76 -6.39
CA TYR A 251 -19.58 -8.56 -6.83
C TYR A 251 -18.66 -8.32 -5.65
N ARG A 252 -17.49 -8.98 -5.65
CA ARG A 252 -16.38 -8.63 -4.76
C ARG A 252 -15.48 -7.62 -5.46
N LEU A 253 -15.25 -6.48 -4.81
CA LEU A 253 -14.24 -5.48 -5.19
C LEU A 253 -13.18 -5.46 -4.10
N ARG A 254 -11.90 -5.40 -4.51
CA ARG A 254 -10.74 -5.41 -3.64
C ARG A 254 -10.11 -4.02 -3.62
N LEU A 255 -10.60 -3.16 -2.76
CA LEU A 255 -10.17 -1.76 -2.69
C LEU A 255 -8.77 -1.64 -2.11
N VAL A 256 -7.93 -0.83 -2.74
CA VAL A 256 -6.58 -0.48 -2.30
C VAL A 256 -6.44 1.04 -2.39
N ASN A 257 -6.13 1.71 -1.28
CA ASN A 257 -5.73 3.11 -1.33
C ASN A 257 -4.20 3.20 -1.52
N ALA A 258 -3.78 3.47 -2.75
CA ALA A 258 -2.38 3.65 -3.14
C ALA A 258 -2.02 5.14 -3.36
N ALA A 259 -2.74 6.07 -2.74
CA ALA A 259 -2.47 7.49 -2.81
C ALA A 259 -1.20 7.88 -2.03
N ILE A 260 -0.55 8.97 -2.47
CA ILE A 260 0.61 9.53 -1.75
C ILE A 260 0.18 10.27 -0.47
N ILE A 261 -0.97 10.96 -0.50
CA ILE A 261 -1.42 11.81 0.61
C ILE A 261 -2.95 11.86 0.78
N SER A 262 -3.73 11.31 -0.14
CA SER A 262 -5.19 11.46 -0.10
C SER A 262 -5.86 10.34 0.69
N HIS A 263 -6.52 10.72 1.77
CA HIS A 263 -7.53 9.91 2.44
C HIS A 263 -8.84 9.99 1.67
N PHE A 264 -9.45 8.87 1.31
CA PHE A 264 -10.67 8.86 0.52
C PHE A 264 -11.90 8.43 1.31
N LYS A 265 -13.03 9.06 0.98
CA LYS A 265 -14.35 8.44 1.16
C LYS A 265 -14.76 7.78 -0.15
N PHE A 266 -14.96 6.47 -0.09
CA PHE A 266 -15.40 5.67 -1.22
C PHE A 266 -16.88 5.33 -1.09
N MET A 267 -17.63 5.40 -2.19
CA MET A 267 -19.03 4.98 -2.27
C MET A 267 -19.43 4.65 -3.70
N ILE A 268 -20.45 3.82 -3.84
CA ILE A 268 -21.20 3.64 -5.09
C ILE A 268 -22.60 4.18 -4.82
N ASP A 269 -23.03 5.19 -5.59
CA ASP A 269 -24.32 5.82 -5.38
C ASP A 269 -25.45 4.79 -5.33
N ASN A 270 -26.36 4.91 -4.38
CA ASN A 270 -27.50 4.03 -4.15
C ASN A 270 -27.18 2.58 -3.73
N HIS A 271 -25.92 2.17 -3.62
CA HIS A 271 -25.55 0.82 -3.21
C HIS A 271 -25.00 0.79 -1.79
N ASP A 272 -25.36 -0.26 -1.09
CA ASP A 272 -24.71 -0.64 0.16
C ASP A 272 -23.47 -1.50 -0.13
N MET A 273 -22.46 -1.40 0.72
CA MET A 273 -21.21 -2.14 0.63
C MET A 273 -21.04 -3.02 1.87
N THR A 274 -20.93 -4.33 1.70
CA THR A 274 -20.67 -5.26 2.80
C THR A 274 -19.18 -5.56 2.87
N ILE A 275 -18.54 -5.15 3.95
CA ILE A 275 -17.11 -5.37 4.20
C ILE A 275 -16.91 -6.79 4.73
N ILE A 276 -15.99 -7.55 4.13
CA ILE A 276 -15.69 -8.94 4.47
C ILE A 276 -14.23 -9.18 4.89
N ALA A 277 -13.33 -8.23 4.60
CA ALA A 277 -11.95 -8.24 5.09
C ALA A 277 -11.39 -6.83 5.23
N HIS A 278 -10.47 -6.67 6.16
CA HIS A 278 -9.58 -5.53 6.32
C HIS A 278 -8.15 -5.99 6.07
N ASP A 279 -7.45 -5.37 5.14
CA ASP A 279 -6.12 -5.78 4.72
C ASP A 279 -6.11 -7.29 4.39
N LEU A 280 -5.28 -8.11 5.00
CA LEU A 280 -5.30 -9.58 4.84
C LEU A 280 -6.07 -10.31 5.97
N VAL A 281 -6.89 -9.61 6.75
CA VAL A 281 -7.63 -10.17 7.89
C VAL A 281 -9.12 -10.28 7.56
N PRO A 282 -9.66 -11.50 7.42
CA PRO A 282 -11.09 -11.72 7.28
C PRO A 282 -11.87 -11.22 8.51
N VAL A 283 -12.98 -10.51 8.28
CA VAL A 283 -13.82 -9.99 9.35
C VAL A 283 -15.25 -10.54 9.26
N LYS A 284 -15.98 -10.52 10.37
CA LYS A 284 -17.43 -10.76 10.35
C LYS A 284 -18.07 -9.70 9.47
N PRO A 285 -18.91 -10.08 8.49
CA PRO A 285 -19.47 -9.12 7.55
C PRO A 285 -20.27 -8.02 8.22
N TYR A 286 -20.07 -6.78 7.79
CA TYR A 286 -20.87 -5.62 8.20
C TYR A 286 -21.05 -4.64 7.03
N THR A 287 -22.11 -3.86 7.04
CA THR A 287 -22.51 -3.04 5.89
C THR A 287 -22.33 -1.56 6.17
N VAL A 288 -21.82 -0.84 5.17
CA VAL A 288 -21.68 0.61 5.16
C VAL A 288 -22.17 1.20 3.82
N LYS A 289 -22.55 2.47 3.83
CA LYS A 289 -22.86 3.24 2.60
C LYS A 289 -21.67 4.03 2.11
N ILE A 290 -20.79 4.38 3.03
CA ILE A 290 -19.59 5.18 2.79
C ILE A 290 -18.46 4.48 3.52
N LEU A 291 -17.37 4.28 2.82
CA LEU A 291 -16.15 3.69 3.36
C LEU A 291 -15.06 4.75 3.45
N ASP A 292 -14.54 4.98 4.65
CA ASP A 292 -13.30 5.73 4.84
C ASP A 292 -12.12 4.80 4.63
N ILE A 293 -11.19 5.18 3.76
CA ILE A 293 -10.00 4.39 3.47
C ILE A 293 -8.77 5.29 3.41
N THR A 294 -7.83 5.08 4.33
CA THR A 294 -6.56 5.81 4.37
C THR A 294 -5.47 5.10 3.58
N MET A 295 -4.37 5.82 3.27
CA MET A 295 -3.26 5.32 2.45
C MET A 295 -2.71 4.01 3.01
N GLY A 296 -2.43 3.05 2.13
CA GLY A 296 -1.95 1.71 2.48
C GLY A 296 -3.03 0.72 2.89
N GLN A 297 -4.23 1.16 3.25
CA GLN A 297 -5.33 0.27 3.65
C GLN A 297 -5.95 -0.45 2.46
N ARG A 298 -6.45 -1.68 2.72
CA ARG A 298 -7.25 -2.46 1.79
C ARG A 298 -8.55 -2.88 2.47
N TYR A 299 -9.59 -2.99 1.65
CA TYR A 299 -10.88 -3.51 2.07
C TYR A 299 -11.45 -4.41 0.98
N ASP A 300 -11.86 -5.61 1.35
CA ASP A 300 -12.67 -6.43 0.47
C ASP A 300 -14.13 -6.13 0.75
N ILE A 301 -14.82 -5.64 -0.28
CA ILE A 301 -16.25 -5.27 -0.19
C ILE A 301 -17.09 -6.10 -1.14
N LEU A 302 -18.31 -6.40 -0.74
CA LEU A 302 -19.32 -6.99 -1.60
C LEU A 302 -20.38 -5.95 -1.95
N VAL A 303 -20.73 -5.88 -3.21
CA VAL A 303 -21.77 -4.99 -3.74
C VAL A 303 -22.78 -5.84 -4.52
N THR A 304 -24.05 -5.82 -4.09
CA THR A 304 -25.12 -6.49 -4.80
C THR A 304 -25.77 -5.53 -5.80
N ALA A 305 -25.87 -5.94 -7.05
CA ALA A 305 -26.46 -5.17 -8.14
C ALA A 305 -27.99 -5.18 -8.07
N ASN A 306 -28.57 -4.57 -7.04
CA ASN A 306 -30.02 -4.61 -6.74
C ASN A 306 -30.75 -3.28 -7.01
N GLN A 307 -30.11 -2.33 -7.72
CA GLN A 307 -30.64 -0.97 -7.91
C GLN A 307 -31.22 -0.72 -9.32
N ALA A 308 -31.45 -1.77 -10.11
CA ALA A 308 -31.97 -1.67 -11.49
C ALA A 308 -33.31 -0.91 -11.62
N ALA A 309 -34.14 -0.90 -10.57
CA ALA A 309 -35.39 -0.14 -10.52
C ALA A 309 -35.17 1.37 -10.25
N THR A 310 -34.01 1.76 -9.71
CA THR A 310 -33.67 3.14 -9.33
C THR A 310 -33.04 3.89 -10.50
N ALA A 311 -32.03 3.29 -11.14
CA ALA A 311 -31.33 3.83 -12.30
C ALA A 311 -30.63 2.71 -13.07
N ARG A 312 -30.16 3.02 -14.29
CA ARG A 312 -29.38 2.08 -15.12
C ARG A 312 -27.88 2.25 -14.93
N GLN A 313 -27.45 3.41 -14.47
CA GLN A 313 -26.04 3.75 -14.23
C GLN A 313 -25.88 4.60 -12.96
N PHE A 314 -24.74 4.40 -12.30
CA PHE A 314 -24.42 4.99 -11.00
C PHE A 314 -22.98 5.49 -10.97
N TRP A 315 -22.74 6.59 -10.26
CA TRP A 315 -21.37 6.99 -9.96
C TRP A 315 -20.76 6.09 -8.88
N MET A 316 -19.56 5.63 -9.14
CA MET A 316 -18.60 5.19 -8.14
C MET A 316 -17.68 6.36 -7.85
N ARG A 317 -17.52 6.71 -6.58
CA ARG A 317 -16.81 7.93 -6.17
C ARG A 317 -15.65 7.62 -5.25
N SER A 318 -14.53 8.30 -5.49
CA SER A 318 -13.37 8.37 -4.60
C SER A 318 -13.18 9.85 -4.25
N ILE A 319 -13.58 10.24 -3.03
CA ILE A 319 -13.65 11.65 -2.62
C ILE A 319 -12.49 11.93 -1.66
N PRO A 320 -11.44 12.65 -2.08
CA PRO A 320 -10.34 13.03 -1.21
C PRO A 320 -10.79 14.07 -0.17
N LEU A 321 -10.35 13.89 1.06
CA LEU A 321 -10.67 14.77 2.18
C LEU A 321 -9.52 15.75 2.43
N GLY A 322 -9.70 17.01 2.12
CA GLY A 322 -8.69 18.06 2.29
C GLY A 322 -8.30 18.37 3.75
N LEU A 323 -9.03 17.85 4.74
CA LEU A 323 -8.62 17.92 6.16
C LEU A 323 -7.73 16.76 6.59
N CYS A 324 -7.56 15.75 5.74
CA CYS A 324 -6.84 14.51 6.03
C CYS A 324 -5.60 14.32 5.13
N GLY A 325 -5.23 15.33 4.39
CA GLY A 325 -4.15 15.36 3.44
C GLY A 325 -4.19 16.65 2.64
N ASP A 326 -3.51 16.69 1.50
CA ASP A 326 -3.54 17.87 0.63
C ASP A 326 -4.93 18.11 0.03
N PRO A 327 -5.33 19.36 -0.17
CA PRO A 327 -6.49 19.69 -0.99
C PRO A 327 -6.34 19.12 -2.40
N ASN A 328 -7.47 18.90 -3.08
CA ASN A 328 -7.50 18.38 -4.45
C ASN A 328 -8.48 19.19 -5.32
N TRP A 329 -8.01 19.68 -6.48
CA TRP A 329 -8.83 20.46 -7.40
C TRP A 329 -10.03 19.70 -7.97
N LYS A 330 -9.91 18.35 -8.02
CA LYS A 330 -10.94 17.45 -8.56
C LYS A 330 -11.67 16.66 -7.48
N PHE A 331 -11.72 17.17 -6.25
CA PHE A 331 -12.30 16.46 -5.12
C PHE A 331 -13.71 15.88 -5.38
N ASN A 332 -14.51 16.50 -6.25
CA ASN A 332 -15.85 16.04 -6.63
C ASN A 332 -15.86 15.21 -7.93
N ASP A 333 -14.73 14.97 -8.57
CA ASP A 333 -14.70 14.45 -9.94
C ASP A 333 -13.74 13.28 -10.15
N ILE A 334 -13.31 12.65 -9.06
CA ILE A 334 -12.63 11.34 -9.12
C ILE A 334 -13.72 10.29 -9.11
N ARG A 335 -14.11 9.80 -10.30
CA ARG A 335 -15.29 8.95 -10.47
C ARG A 335 -15.09 7.87 -11.51
N ALA A 336 -15.79 6.74 -11.29
CA ALA A 336 -16.01 5.69 -12.26
C ALA A 336 -17.52 5.50 -12.48
N ILE A 337 -17.90 4.72 -13.47
CA ILE A 337 -19.30 4.45 -13.82
C ILE A 337 -19.59 2.98 -13.59
N VAL A 338 -20.62 2.69 -12.78
CA VAL A 338 -21.26 1.38 -12.70
C VAL A 338 -22.51 1.42 -13.54
N HIS A 339 -22.69 0.45 -14.48
CA HIS A 339 -23.86 0.39 -15.33
C HIS A 339 -24.43 -1.01 -15.41
N TYR A 340 -25.75 -1.12 -15.61
CA TYR A 340 -26.49 -2.39 -15.61
C TYR A 340 -26.83 -2.89 -17.02
N ASP A 341 -26.70 -2.04 -18.03
CA ASP A 341 -26.87 -2.40 -19.44
C ASP A 341 -25.81 -1.73 -20.32
N ASP A 342 -25.78 -2.10 -21.60
CA ASP A 342 -24.77 -1.58 -22.54
C ASP A 342 -25.11 -0.18 -23.10
N ASN A 343 -26.35 0.29 -22.89
CA ASN A 343 -26.82 1.60 -23.33
C ASN A 343 -26.72 2.65 -22.20
N TRP A 344 -25.52 2.74 -21.59
CA TRP A 344 -25.29 3.65 -20.49
C TRP A 344 -24.91 5.06 -20.98
N THR A 345 -25.24 6.05 -20.18
CA THR A 345 -24.83 7.44 -20.33
C THR A 345 -24.12 7.92 -19.08
N GLN A 346 -23.78 9.20 -19.02
CA GLN A 346 -23.24 9.74 -17.78
C GLN A 346 -24.29 9.67 -16.66
N PRO A 347 -23.95 9.08 -15.47
CA PRO A 347 -24.89 8.99 -14.35
C PRO A 347 -25.34 10.37 -13.84
N SER A 348 -26.59 10.45 -13.39
CA SER A 348 -27.15 11.62 -12.69
C SER A 348 -27.41 11.39 -11.20
N THR A 349 -26.93 10.28 -10.66
CA THR A 349 -27.09 9.92 -9.25
C THR A 349 -26.29 10.86 -8.33
N LEU A 350 -26.73 10.98 -7.08
CA LEU A 350 -26.15 11.86 -6.07
C LEU A 350 -25.40 11.05 -5.00
N PRO A 351 -24.31 11.60 -4.44
CA PRO A 351 -23.58 10.96 -3.35
C PRO A 351 -24.42 10.86 -2.08
N TYR A 352 -24.11 9.89 -1.23
CA TYR A 352 -24.57 9.94 0.15
C TYR A 352 -24.00 11.16 0.88
N LEU A 353 -24.72 11.66 1.87
CA LEU A 353 -24.19 12.72 2.76
C LEU A 353 -23.03 12.16 3.59
N TYR A 354 -21.92 12.86 3.62
CA TYR A 354 -20.71 12.46 4.34
C TYR A 354 -20.10 13.60 5.15
N SER A 355 -19.40 13.24 6.23
CA SER A 355 -18.62 14.19 7.01
C SER A 355 -17.26 14.46 6.37
N GLN A 356 -16.64 15.60 6.66
CA GLN A 356 -15.27 15.93 6.24
C GLN A 356 -14.22 15.43 7.25
N LEU A 357 -14.64 14.75 8.32
CA LEU A 357 -13.73 14.25 9.35
C LEU A 357 -12.95 13.03 8.85
N CYS A 358 -11.68 12.98 9.25
CA CYS A 358 -10.82 11.84 9.03
C CYS A 358 -11.20 10.69 9.95
N GLY A 359 -11.35 9.51 9.39
CA GLY A 359 -11.66 8.30 10.14
C GLY A 359 -11.27 7.06 9.36
N ASP A 360 -11.42 5.91 9.97
CA ASP A 360 -11.39 4.63 9.28
C ASP A 360 -12.42 3.68 9.91
N GLN A 361 -12.60 2.52 9.29
CA GLN A 361 -13.56 1.52 9.78
C GLN A 361 -12.91 0.53 10.77
N THR A 362 -11.65 0.76 11.18
CA THR A 362 -10.86 -0.21 11.95
C THR A 362 -11.58 -0.68 13.21
N MET A 363 -12.05 0.24 14.05
CA MET A 363 -12.67 -0.13 15.33
C MET A 363 -14.05 -0.81 15.20
N ASN A 364 -14.67 -0.77 14.02
CA ASN A 364 -15.91 -1.48 13.72
C ASN A 364 -15.65 -2.96 13.34
N ALA A 365 -14.42 -3.31 12.98
CA ALA A 365 -14.07 -4.66 12.57
C ALA A 365 -14.11 -5.65 13.75
N VAL A 366 -14.61 -6.84 13.45
CA VAL A 366 -14.52 -8.00 14.33
C VAL A 366 -13.83 -9.10 13.51
N PRO A 367 -12.56 -9.42 13.77
CA PRO A 367 -11.86 -10.51 13.08
C PRO A 367 -12.65 -11.81 13.17
N TYR A 368 -12.68 -12.56 12.06
CA TYR A 368 -13.45 -13.81 12.01
C TYR A 368 -12.78 -14.89 12.89
N ILE A 369 -11.47 -15.03 12.79
CA ILE A 369 -10.66 -15.82 13.72
C ILE A 369 -10.37 -14.94 14.94
N ALA A 370 -10.94 -15.34 16.07
CA ALA A 370 -10.86 -14.58 17.30
C ALA A 370 -9.55 -14.85 18.03
N GLU A 371 -8.84 -13.77 18.33
CA GLU A 371 -7.64 -13.80 19.18
C GLU A 371 -7.77 -12.77 20.29
N ASN A 372 -7.27 -13.13 21.48
CA ASN A 372 -7.20 -12.23 22.62
C ASN A 372 -5.74 -11.83 22.87
N VAL A 373 -5.55 -10.57 23.17
CA VAL A 373 -4.21 -10.03 23.44
C VAL A 373 -3.95 -10.03 24.94
N GLN A 374 -2.79 -10.52 25.33
CA GLN A 374 -2.33 -10.54 26.72
C GLN A 374 -1.91 -9.12 27.15
N GLN A 375 -1.73 -8.94 28.47
CA GLN A 375 -1.07 -7.73 28.97
C GLN A 375 0.35 -7.64 28.39
N PRO A 376 0.88 -6.44 28.14
CA PRO A 376 2.18 -6.30 27.50
C PRO A 376 3.31 -6.74 28.43
N ASP A 377 4.24 -7.54 27.89
CA ASP A 377 5.54 -7.77 28.52
C ASP A 377 6.42 -6.51 28.39
N VAL A 378 6.32 -5.82 27.24
CA VAL A 378 7.04 -4.58 26.94
C VAL A 378 6.05 -3.55 26.40
N SER A 379 6.13 -2.32 26.90
CA SER A 379 5.32 -1.20 26.41
C SER A 379 6.17 0.03 26.17
N VAL A 380 6.05 0.63 24.99
CA VAL A 380 6.74 1.85 24.59
C VAL A 380 5.69 2.92 24.24
N SER A 381 6.04 4.18 24.50
CA SER A 381 5.16 5.32 24.19
C SER A 381 5.94 6.39 23.46
N GLU A 382 5.56 6.64 22.22
CA GLU A 382 6.18 7.64 21.35
C GLU A 382 5.22 8.80 21.07
N THR A 383 5.79 9.93 20.69
CA THR A 383 5.01 11.14 20.38
C THR A 383 5.51 11.73 19.07
N THR A 384 4.62 11.96 18.14
CA THR A 384 4.95 12.54 16.84
C THR A 384 5.31 14.01 16.97
N SER A 385 6.27 14.49 16.18
CA SER A 385 6.55 15.92 16.03
C SER A 385 6.81 16.29 14.56
N PHE A 386 6.80 17.59 14.31
CA PHE A 386 7.08 18.17 13.00
C PHE A 386 7.88 19.44 13.20
N ASP A 387 9.15 19.39 12.82
CA ASP A 387 10.14 20.40 13.15
C ASP A 387 10.95 20.84 11.93
N LYS A 388 11.35 22.11 11.88
CA LYS A 388 12.19 22.63 10.80
C LYS A 388 13.65 22.68 11.24
N ILE A 389 14.50 21.90 10.54
CA ILE A 389 15.94 21.80 10.79
C ILE A 389 16.67 22.26 9.53
N ASP A 390 17.53 23.27 9.65
CA ASP A 390 18.33 23.84 8.55
C ASP A 390 17.49 24.22 7.29
N GLY A 391 16.27 24.70 7.53
CA GLY A 391 15.38 25.15 6.46
C GLY A 391 14.50 24.06 5.84
N ILE A 392 14.67 22.82 6.25
CA ILE A 392 13.90 21.65 5.79
C ILE A 392 12.98 21.17 6.91
N TRP A 393 11.74 20.83 6.56
CA TRP A 393 10.78 20.23 7.48
C TRP A 393 11.00 18.73 7.60
N TYR A 394 10.97 18.23 8.86
CA TYR A 394 11.07 16.82 9.19
C TYR A 394 9.93 16.37 10.09
N TRP A 395 9.46 15.16 9.84
CA TRP A 395 8.53 14.45 10.70
C TRP A 395 9.30 13.49 11.61
N THR A 396 8.83 13.32 12.85
CA THR A 396 9.39 12.32 13.76
C THR A 396 8.30 11.41 14.32
N LEU A 397 8.61 10.13 14.43
CA LEU A 397 7.77 9.16 15.12
C LEU A 397 8.35 8.79 16.49
N LYS A 398 9.63 9.05 16.70
CA LYS A 398 10.38 8.82 17.94
C LYS A 398 11.17 10.10 18.30
N ASP A 399 12.42 9.99 18.71
CA ASP A 399 13.24 11.10 19.21
C ASP A 399 13.88 11.99 18.13
N ALA A 400 13.93 11.50 16.89
CA ALA A 400 14.50 12.18 15.74
C ALA A 400 13.85 11.67 14.44
N PRO A 401 13.93 12.42 13.34
CA PRO A 401 13.58 11.89 12.04
C PRO A 401 14.47 10.67 11.72
N MET A 402 13.89 9.61 11.18
CA MET A 402 14.65 8.48 10.71
C MET A 402 15.34 8.86 9.40
N LEU A 403 16.69 8.88 9.42
CA LEU A 403 17.52 9.21 8.27
C LEU A 403 18.62 8.15 8.19
N ILE A 404 18.49 7.22 7.26
CA ILE A 404 19.36 6.04 7.13
C ILE A 404 19.97 5.95 5.71
N ASP A 405 21.06 5.22 5.58
CA ASP A 405 21.93 5.24 4.41
C ASP A 405 21.58 4.10 3.43
N TRP A 406 21.42 4.42 2.15
CA TRP A 406 21.22 3.45 1.08
C TRP A 406 22.34 2.40 0.95
N HIS A 407 23.57 2.72 1.43
CA HIS A 407 24.74 1.84 1.30
C HIS A 407 24.93 0.87 2.45
N ASP A 408 24.29 1.16 3.60
CA ASP A 408 24.54 0.46 4.84
C ASP A 408 23.23 -0.02 5.51
N PRO A 409 22.55 -1.00 4.90
CA PRO A 409 21.31 -1.52 5.44
C PRO A 409 21.45 -2.00 6.88
N THR A 410 20.41 -1.82 7.67
CA THR A 410 20.40 -2.24 9.09
C THR A 410 20.67 -3.74 9.23
N LEU A 411 20.24 -4.59 8.28
CA LEU A 411 20.63 -6.01 8.27
C LEU A 411 22.15 -6.21 8.19
N SER A 412 22.85 -5.41 7.37
CA SER A 412 24.32 -5.46 7.30
C SER A 412 24.99 -5.04 8.61
N LYS A 413 24.44 -4.04 9.32
CA LYS A 413 24.91 -3.64 10.66
C LYS A 413 24.77 -4.79 11.65
N ILE A 414 23.63 -5.50 11.65
CA ILE A 414 23.39 -6.66 12.53
C ILE A 414 24.34 -7.81 12.21
N LEU A 415 24.60 -8.12 10.94
CA LEU A 415 25.54 -9.15 10.52
C LEU A 415 26.99 -8.85 10.96
N ARG A 416 27.36 -7.56 11.02
CA ARG A 416 28.64 -7.11 11.59
C ARG A 416 28.63 -7.04 13.13
N HIS A 417 27.56 -7.51 13.80
CA HIS A 417 27.38 -7.47 15.25
C HIS A 417 27.42 -6.04 15.84
N GLU A 418 26.96 -5.05 15.10
CA GLU A 418 26.79 -3.71 15.66
C GLU A 418 25.63 -3.70 16.67
N THR A 419 25.91 -3.20 17.86
CA THR A 419 24.96 -3.14 18.99
C THR A 419 24.58 -1.72 19.36
N THR A 420 25.07 -0.71 18.61
CA THR A 420 24.85 0.69 18.90
C THR A 420 24.30 1.39 17.66
N PHE A 421 23.11 1.92 17.79
CA PHE A 421 22.44 2.66 16.72
C PHE A 421 22.45 4.15 17.00
N GLN A 422 22.58 4.95 15.94
CA GLN A 422 22.52 6.40 16.06
C GLN A 422 21.08 6.83 16.35
N LYS A 423 20.91 8.04 16.88
CA LYS A 423 19.58 8.59 17.16
C LYS A 423 18.67 8.61 15.91
N ASN A 424 19.25 8.92 14.75
CA ASN A 424 18.54 8.96 13.47
C ASN A 424 18.25 7.58 12.87
N ASP A 425 18.80 6.51 13.41
CA ASP A 425 18.36 5.15 13.04
C ASP A 425 16.96 4.85 13.61
N SER A 426 16.49 5.59 14.62
CA SER A 426 15.17 5.48 15.25
C SER A 426 14.77 4.04 15.62
N VAL A 427 15.66 3.32 16.30
CA VAL A 427 15.51 1.88 16.61
C VAL A 427 14.73 1.64 17.91
N ILE A 428 13.85 0.64 17.90
CA ILE A 428 13.28 -0.06 19.06
C ILE A 428 13.75 -1.50 19.01
N GLU A 429 14.44 -1.97 20.05
CA GLU A 429 14.94 -3.35 20.12
C GLU A 429 13.99 -4.22 20.95
N LEU A 430 13.62 -5.39 20.41
CA LEU A 430 12.78 -6.41 21.03
C LEU A 430 13.53 -7.75 21.01
N PRO A 431 14.41 -8.01 22.00
CA PRO A 431 15.35 -9.13 21.92
C PRO A 431 14.72 -10.50 22.23
N GLU A 432 13.56 -10.54 22.92
CA GLU A 432 12.96 -11.77 23.41
C GLU A 432 11.85 -12.29 22.50
N ALA A 433 11.82 -13.60 22.27
CA ALA A 433 10.78 -14.26 21.48
C ALA A 433 9.46 -14.41 22.26
N ASN A 434 8.34 -14.39 21.52
CA ASN A 434 6.98 -14.64 22.04
C ASN A 434 6.56 -13.70 23.18
N LYS A 435 7.01 -12.45 23.13
CA LYS A 435 6.60 -11.39 24.05
C LYS A 435 5.51 -10.55 23.45
N THR A 436 4.55 -10.17 24.26
CA THR A 436 3.53 -9.22 23.88
C THR A 436 4.09 -7.80 23.99
N PHE A 437 4.16 -7.12 22.86
CA PHE A 437 4.62 -5.74 22.77
C PHE A 437 3.45 -4.78 22.52
N TYR A 438 3.40 -3.66 23.26
CA TYR A 438 2.47 -2.56 22.99
C TYR A 438 3.24 -1.30 22.62
N LEU A 439 2.76 -0.61 21.60
CA LEU A 439 3.21 0.71 21.23
C LEU A 439 2.06 1.70 21.31
N VAL A 440 2.24 2.74 22.10
CA VAL A 440 1.34 3.89 22.20
C VAL A 440 1.91 5.03 21.38
N ILE A 441 1.23 5.42 20.31
CA ILE A 441 1.63 6.55 19.48
C ILE A 441 0.67 7.72 19.77
N LYS A 442 1.25 8.85 20.22
CA LYS A 442 0.51 10.08 20.51
C LYS A 442 0.75 11.09 19.41
N ASN A 443 -0.31 11.68 18.94
CA ASN A 443 -0.27 12.73 17.92
C ASN A 443 -0.86 14.02 18.47
N PRO A 444 -0.03 14.97 18.92
CA PRO A 444 -0.50 16.29 19.36
C PRO A 444 -0.88 17.20 18.20
N LEU A 445 -0.50 16.84 16.97
CA LEU A 445 -0.71 17.64 15.77
C LEU A 445 -2.11 17.34 15.20
N PHE A 446 -2.67 18.28 14.44
CA PHE A 446 -4.03 18.14 13.88
C PHE A 446 -4.14 17.23 12.65
N VAL A 447 -3.01 16.92 12.00
CA VAL A 447 -2.98 16.03 10.83
C VAL A 447 -3.07 14.57 11.28
N ALA A 448 -3.92 13.79 10.62
CA ALA A 448 -4.02 12.36 10.85
C ALA A 448 -2.98 11.59 10.02
N HIS A 449 -2.51 10.45 10.53
CA HIS A 449 -1.44 9.67 9.89
C HIS A 449 -1.81 8.20 9.80
N PRO A 450 -1.81 7.57 8.61
CA PRO A 450 -1.88 6.11 8.49
C PRO A 450 -0.54 5.50 8.91
N ILE A 451 -0.54 4.71 9.96
CA ILE A 451 0.66 4.02 10.47
C ILE A 451 0.66 2.59 9.97
N HIS A 452 1.69 2.23 9.21
CA HIS A 452 1.95 0.89 8.71
C HIS A 452 3.13 0.25 9.45
N LEU A 453 3.03 -1.06 9.73
CA LEU A 453 4.10 -1.88 10.27
C LEU A 453 4.35 -3.05 9.34
N HIS A 454 5.59 -3.20 8.91
CA HIS A 454 6.06 -4.33 8.12
C HIS A 454 6.12 -5.63 8.94
N GLY A 455 6.00 -6.77 8.29
CA GLY A 455 6.18 -8.08 8.89
C GLY A 455 5.11 -8.56 9.86
N HIS A 456 4.11 -7.72 10.18
CA HIS A 456 3.09 -7.99 11.20
C HIS A 456 1.70 -7.51 10.78
N ASP A 457 0.68 -8.30 11.09
CA ASP A 457 -0.70 -7.86 11.23
C ASP A 457 -0.98 -7.57 12.71
N PHE A 458 -0.81 -6.33 13.12
CA PHE A 458 -0.92 -5.92 14.51
C PHE A 458 -2.38 -5.80 14.99
N PHE A 459 -2.56 -5.96 16.28
CA PHE A 459 -3.83 -5.67 16.97
C PHE A 459 -3.99 -4.16 17.18
N VAL A 460 -5.12 -3.61 16.79
CA VAL A 460 -5.50 -2.24 17.13
C VAL A 460 -6.25 -2.25 18.46
N LEU A 461 -5.54 -1.92 19.53
CA LEU A 461 -6.05 -2.00 20.90
C LEU A 461 -6.83 -0.76 21.29
N GLY A 462 -6.46 0.39 20.78
CA GLY A 462 -7.14 1.67 21.05
C GLY A 462 -6.82 2.72 19.99
N GLN A 463 -7.82 3.51 19.66
CA GLN A 463 -7.72 4.61 18.70
C GLN A 463 -8.74 5.68 19.11
N GLY A 464 -8.31 6.93 19.19
CA GLY A 464 -9.23 8.00 19.57
C GLY A 464 -8.64 9.40 19.44
N VAL A 465 -9.54 10.39 19.44
CA VAL A 465 -9.19 11.81 19.51
C VAL A 465 -9.00 12.21 20.97
N GLY A 466 -8.08 13.12 21.26
CA GLY A 466 -7.69 13.55 22.59
C GLY A 466 -6.49 12.77 23.16
N PRO A 467 -6.03 13.11 24.37
CA PRO A 467 -4.84 12.49 24.94
C PRO A 467 -5.08 11.03 25.35
N TYR A 468 -4.08 10.19 25.13
CA TYR A 468 -4.07 8.85 25.73
C TYR A 468 -3.79 8.95 27.24
N LEU A 469 -4.66 8.40 28.05
CA LEU A 469 -4.54 8.37 29.52
C LEU A 469 -4.39 6.91 29.98
N PRO A 470 -3.19 6.49 30.43
CA PRO A 470 -2.96 5.12 30.90
C PRO A 470 -3.95 4.70 32.00
N GLY A 471 -4.55 3.52 31.84
CA GLY A 471 -5.55 2.98 32.77
C GLY A 471 -6.95 3.61 32.66
N ILE A 472 -7.13 4.66 31.85
CA ILE A 472 -8.42 5.35 31.64
C ILE A 472 -8.89 5.20 30.20
N SER A 473 -8.02 5.47 29.21
CA SER A 473 -8.34 5.25 27.79
C SER A 473 -8.64 3.77 27.56
N PRO A 474 -9.80 3.43 26.96
CA PRO A 474 -10.21 2.03 26.84
C PRO A 474 -9.33 1.29 25.83
N LEU A 475 -8.89 0.09 26.21
CA LEU A 475 -8.19 -0.84 25.32
C LEU A 475 -9.06 -2.07 25.05
N LYS A 476 -9.20 -2.44 23.79
CA LYS A 476 -9.91 -3.64 23.33
C LYS A 476 -8.91 -4.80 23.24
N THR A 477 -8.89 -5.67 24.27
CA THR A 477 -7.98 -6.82 24.32
C THR A 477 -8.66 -8.15 23.97
N LYS A 478 -10.00 -8.18 23.92
CA LYS A 478 -10.80 -9.33 23.49
C LYS A 478 -11.14 -9.21 22.02
N ASN A 479 -10.59 -10.08 21.21
CA ASN A 479 -10.75 -10.09 19.75
C ASN A 479 -10.69 -8.67 19.14
N PRO A 480 -9.61 -7.91 19.38
CA PRO A 480 -9.45 -6.59 18.82
C PRO A 480 -9.34 -6.66 17.28
N PRO A 481 -9.61 -5.57 16.56
CA PRO A 481 -9.29 -5.49 15.15
C PRO A 481 -7.80 -5.78 14.89
N ARG A 482 -7.51 -6.46 13.78
CA ARG A 482 -6.15 -6.67 13.28
C ARG A 482 -6.03 -6.10 11.89
N ARG A 483 -4.90 -5.49 11.59
CA ARG A 483 -4.52 -5.01 10.27
C ARG A 483 -3.04 -4.62 10.25
N ASP A 484 -2.50 -4.31 9.11
CA ASP A 484 -1.11 -3.85 8.98
C ASP A 484 -0.99 -2.32 8.86
N THR A 485 -2.11 -1.62 8.62
CA THR A 485 -2.16 -0.16 8.47
C THR A 485 -3.36 0.42 9.21
N ALA A 486 -3.14 1.26 10.22
CA ALA A 486 -4.20 1.89 11.03
C ALA A 486 -4.04 3.41 11.10
N LEU A 487 -5.17 4.13 11.15
CA LEU A 487 -5.16 5.58 11.26
C LEU A 487 -4.76 6.02 12.67
N LEU A 488 -3.73 6.84 12.81
CA LEU A 488 -3.44 7.66 13.98
C LEU A 488 -4.21 8.98 13.82
N PRO A 489 -5.25 9.23 14.62
CA PRO A 489 -6.05 10.45 14.49
C PRO A 489 -5.26 11.73 14.76
N GLY A 490 -5.61 12.81 14.08
CA GLY A 490 -5.14 14.14 14.44
C GLY A 490 -5.59 14.51 15.86
N SER A 491 -4.70 15.14 16.63
CA SER A 491 -4.91 15.48 18.05
C SER A 491 -5.40 14.27 18.87
N GLY A 492 -4.78 13.10 18.63
CA GLY A 492 -5.26 11.84 19.18
C GLY A 492 -4.17 10.81 19.47
N TYR A 493 -4.55 9.57 19.49
CA TYR A 493 -3.66 8.45 19.78
C TYR A 493 -4.06 7.18 19.03
N LEU A 494 -3.07 6.31 18.87
CA LEU A 494 -3.21 4.94 18.39
C LEU A 494 -2.42 4.02 19.33
N VAL A 495 -3.05 2.94 19.80
CA VAL A 495 -2.39 1.89 20.58
C VAL A 495 -2.44 0.60 19.76
N ILE A 496 -1.28 0.10 19.41
CA ILE A 496 -1.14 -1.18 18.71
C ILE A 496 -0.44 -2.20 19.58
N GLY A 497 -0.63 -3.48 19.28
CA GLY A 497 0.08 -4.57 19.92
C GLY A 497 0.35 -5.69 18.94
N PHE A 498 1.44 -6.42 19.16
CA PHE A 498 1.78 -7.66 18.44
C PHE A 498 2.63 -8.57 19.33
N VAL A 499 2.88 -9.78 18.85
CA VAL A 499 3.75 -10.75 19.53
C VAL A 499 5.07 -10.82 18.75
N THR A 500 6.20 -10.88 19.48
CA THR A 500 7.53 -11.00 18.88
C THR A 500 7.76 -12.43 18.38
N ASP A 501 7.15 -12.76 17.23
CA ASP A 501 7.17 -14.09 16.61
C ASP A 501 7.91 -14.13 15.26
N ASN A 502 8.44 -12.98 14.80
CA ASN A 502 9.03 -12.83 13.47
C ASN A 502 10.38 -12.09 13.52
N PRO A 503 11.53 -12.78 13.67
CA PRO A 503 12.82 -12.13 13.75
C PRO A 503 13.14 -11.34 12.48
N GLY A 504 13.61 -10.08 12.67
CA GLY A 504 13.90 -9.21 11.53
C GLY A 504 14.08 -7.74 11.91
N VAL A 505 14.37 -6.95 10.91
CA VAL A 505 14.35 -5.48 10.95
C VAL A 505 13.10 -5.01 10.24
N TRP A 506 12.13 -4.49 10.99
CA TRP A 506 10.81 -4.15 10.49
C TRP A 506 10.60 -2.65 10.52
N LEU A 507 10.25 -2.08 9.36
CA LEU A 507 9.89 -0.67 9.25
C LEU A 507 8.50 -0.44 9.84
N MET A 508 8.38 0.61 10.65
CA MET A 508 7.10 1.24 10.97
C MET A 508 7.13 2.69 10.49
N HIS A 509 6.15 3.09 9.70
CA HIS A 509 6.14 4.43 9.12
C HIS A 509 4.73 4.96 8.90
N CYS A 510 4.64 6.28 8.77
CA CYS A 510 3.46 6.92 8.19
C CYS A 510 3.37 6.59 6.70
N HIS A 511 2.21 6.13 6.22
CA HIS A 511 2.04 5.77 4.81
C HIS A 511 1.68 6.96 3.91
N ILE A 512 1.80 8.20 4.41
CA ILE A 512 1.84 9.39 3.58
C ILE A 512 3.25 9.51 2.99
N GLY A 513 3.39 9.41 1.66
CA GLY A 513 4.68 9.34 1.00
C GLY A 513 5.61 10.51 1.32
N TYR A 514 5.10 11.74 1.33
CA TYR A 514 5.90 12.91 1.69
C TYR A 514 6.36 12.89 3.16
N HIS A 515 5.60 12.27 4.07
CA HIS A 515 5.99 12.19 5.48
C HIS A 515 7.09 11.16 5.71
N VAL A 516 7.01 9.99 5.07
CA VAL A 516 8.09 9.00 5.17
C VAL A 516 9.37 9.51 4.52
N ASP A 517 9.26 10.18 3.38
CA ASP A 517 10.38 10.87 2.69
C ASP A 517 11.06 11.92 3.60
N MET A 518 10.32 12.52 4.54
CA MET A 518 10.80 13.46 5.55
C MET A 518 11.09 12.82 6.92
N GLY A 519 11.26 11.49 7.00
CA GLY A 519 11.75 10.79 8.20
C GLY A 519 10.68 10.33 9.19
N PHE A 520 9.38 10.31 8.83
CA PHE A 520 8.29 9.85 9.72
C PHE A 520 8.25 8.32 9.85
N SER A 521 9.28 7.75 10.42
CA SER A 521 9.50 6.31 10.51
C SER A 521 10.26 5.94 11.78
N LEU A 522 10.24 4.67 12.12
CA LEU A 522 11.13 4.00 13.07
C LEU A 522 11.39 2.55 12.63
N GLN A 523 12.42 1.94 13.20
CA GLN A 523 12.76 0.54 12.98
C GLN A 523 12.49 -0.28 14.24
N ILE A 524 11.88 -1.45 14.07
CA ILE A 524 11.77 -2.45 15.12
C ILE A 524 12.75 -3.58 14.80
N ILE A 525 13.78 -3.74 15.63
CA ILE A 525 14.70 -4.86 15.53
C ILE A 525 14.20 -5.95 16.46
N GLU A 526 13.62 -6.99 15.88
CA GLU A 526 13.06 -8.11 16.60
C GLU A 526 14.03 -9.27 16.59
N ARG A 527 14.41 -9.77 17.81
CA ARG A 527 15.21 -10.98 17.99
C ARG A 527 16.53 -10.95 17.19
N ALA A 528 17.27 -9.87 17.28
CA ALA A 528 18.49 -9.60 16.50
C ALA A 528 19.45 -10.81 16.42
N ASN A 529 19.58 -11.59 17.51
CA ASN A 529 20.47 -12.75 17.56
C ASN A 529 20.05 -13.90 16.60
N GLU A 530 18.81 -13.93 16.13
CA GLU A 530 18.31 -14.98 15.23
C GLU A 530 18.38 -14.54 13.75
N ILE A 531 18.51 -13.24 13.48
CA ILE A 531 18.54 -12.67 12.12
C ILE A 531 19.65 -13.29 11.25
N PRO A 532 20.92 -13.46 11.72
CA PRO A 532 21.98 -14.02 10.87
C PRO A 532 21.69 -15.42 10.33
N ALA A 533 20.85 -16.20 11.01
CA ALA A 533 20.51 -17.56 10.58
C ALA A 533 19.48 -17.59 9.41
N ILE A 534 18.81 -16.50 9.13
CA ILE A 534 17.74 -16.41 8.12
C ILE A 534 18.09 -15.47 6.96
N ILE A 535 19.31 -14.93 6.92
CA ILE A 535 19.77 -13.97 5.90
C ILE A 535 20.86 -14.62 5.02
N ASN A 536 20.76 -14.41 3.72
CA ASN A 536 21.83 -14.71 2.78
C ASN A 536 22.78 -13.49 2.69
N GLU A 537 23.84 -13.53 3.51
CA GLU A 537 24.81 -12.44 3.61
C GLU A 537 25.54 -12.17 2.28
N ASP A 538 25.87 -13.22 1.51
CA ASP A 538 26.56 -13.08 0.23
C ASP A 538 25.72 -12.31 -0.79
N GLU A 539 24.41 -12.59 -0.84
CA GLU A 539 23.46 -11.91 -1.73
C GLU A 539 23.30 -10.43 -1.33
N LEU A 540 23.14 -10.16 -0.04
CA LEU A 540 23.03 -8.80 0.49
C LEU A 540 24.29 -7.97 0.15
N ASN A 541 25.47 -8.52 0.43
CA ASN A 541 26.73 -7.86 0.16
C ASN A 541 26.97 -7.63 -1.33
N ALA A 542 26.64 -8.61 -2.19
CA ALA A 542 26.73 -8.47 -3.64
C ALA A 542 25.82 -7.35 -4.18
N GLY A 543 24.57 -7.28 -3.71
CA GLY A 543 23.63 -6.22 -4.08
C GLY A 543 24.14 -4.82 -3.67
N CYS A 544 24.66 -4.69 -2.46
CA CYS A 544 25.20 -3.42 -1.97
C CYS A 544 26.48 -2.99 -2.72
N ALA A 545 27.34 -3.92 -3.07
CA ALA A 545 28.52 -3.64 -3.89
C ALA A 545 28.14 -3.17 -5.31
N ALA A 546 27.14 -3.80 -5.93
CA ALA A 546 26.60 -3.40 -7.23
C ALA A 546 26.02 -1.98 -7.19
N TRP A 547 25.19 -1.67 -6.16
CA TRP A 547 24.64 -0.33 -5.97
C TRP A 547 25.73 0.73 -5.78
N SER A 548 26.68 0.50 -4.87
CA SER A 548 27.78 1.43 -4.60
C SER A 548 28.59 1.78 -5.86
N SER A 549 28.85 0.78 -6.71
CA SER A 549 29.54 0.97 -7.99
C SER A 549 28.72 1.80 -8.96
N PHE A 550 27.41 1.52 -9.07
CA PHE A 550 26.47 2.23 -9.94
C PHE A 550 26.29 3.68 -9.51
N GLN A 551 26.03 3.92 -8.23
CA GLN A 551 25.83 5.24 -7.67
C GLN A 551 27.04 6.14 -7.87
N LYS A 552 28.24 5.63 -7.57
CA LYS A 552 29.50 6.35 -7.80
C LYS A 552 29.70 6.71 -9.26
N SER A 553 29.41 5.77 -10.18
CA SER A 553 29.59 5.97 -11.63
C SER A 553 28.62 6.98 -12.22
N ASN A 554 27.45 7.18 -11.60
CA ASN A 554 26.40 8.08 -12.07
C ASN A 554 26.27 9.36 -11.21
N ASN A 555 27.11 9.56 -10.19
CA ASN A 555 27.09 10.68 -9.25
C ASN A 555 25.70 10.90 -8.59
N ILE A 556 25.05 9.80 -8.18
CA ILE A 556 23.75 9.85 -7.52
C ILE A 556 23.97 10.23 -6.05
N ILE A 557 23.21 11.19 -5.56
CA ILE A 557 23.26 11.67 -4.17
C ILE A 557 21.94 11.31 -3.51
N GLN A 558 22.01 10.73 -2.32
CA GLN A 558 20.84 10.51 -1.49
C GLN A 558 20.33 11.85 -0.96
N ASP A 559 19.04 12.11 -1.15
CA ASP A 559 18.38 13.35 -0.71
C ASP A 559 17.07 13.11 0.05
N ASP A 560 16.71 11.83 0.30
CA ASP A 560 15.54 11.38 1.05
C ASP A 560 15.90 10.83 2.44
N SER A 561 14.91 10.27 3.15
CA SER A 561 15.09 9.63 4.46
C SER A 561 15.83 8.29 4.41
N GLY A 562 15.98 7.71 3.23
CA GLY A 562 16.61 6.40 3.01
C GLY A 562 15.64 5.23 2.82
N VAL A 563 14.33 5.44 2.93
CA VAL A 563 13.30 4.39 2.76
C VAL A 563 12.21 4.78 1.78
#